data_93fbdfbe0cffa93315ce4a5bd7a60903
#
_entry.id   93fbdfbe0cffa93315ce4a5bd7a60903
#
_cell.length_a   1.000
_cell.length_b   1.000
_cell.length_c   1.000
_cell.angle_alpha   90.00
_cell.angle_beta   90.00
_cell.angle_gamma   90.00
#
_symmetry.space_group_name_H-M   'P 1'
#
loop_
_entity.id
_entity.type
_entity.pdbx_description
1 polymer ?
#
loop_
_entity_poly.entity_id
_entity_poly.type
_entity_poly.pdbx_seq_one_letter_code
_entity_poly.pdbx_strand_id
1 'polypeptide(L)'
;MTHRPGTPTTAPLAVRPLADRTDLLAQAHARSVEVGLRASETPDFHPLRQPALRNLVERNHSLYAHALPVMETLHAQIVDTQSMVVLTDSHGVILHSLGDNDFIEKARRVALCPGVSWAESDRGTNAIGTALVEGQPTVVHAGEHFLRANRILTCSCAPIADPYGRTIGALDVSGDTRGFHKHTLALVRMSAQMIENHLFSNQFADAVRIHFHARAEFIGTLYEGLAAFAPDGTFLSANRSALFQLGQPLAALQQQSFEALFGSAFPAVLQQTLCAPGECTTLTLPSGVRVIARGEFAAPRQFAPAAGLAVQATGTAAAMRPSAQPAAPVTLAAHDTGDARMA
;
A
#
# COMPACT_ATOMS: atom_id res chain seq x y z
N MET A 1 41.77 -7.95 0.39
CA MET A 1 40.66 -8.89 0.67
C MET A 1 39.37 -8.06 0.58
N THR A 2 38.70 -8.16 -0.53
CA THR A 2 37.50 -7.36 -0.87
C THR A 2 36.27 -8.05 -0.33
N HIS A 3 35.62 -7.45 0.66
CA HIS A 3 34.30 -7.87 1.15
C HIS A 3 33.25 -7.61 0.07
N ARG A 4 32.62 -8.68 -0.44
CA ARG A 4 31.40 -8.60 -1.23
C ARG A 4 30.23 -8.34 -0.28
N PRO A 5 29.35 -7.37 -0.55
CA PRO A 5 28.11 -7.21 0.22
C PRO A 5 27.19 -8.41 -0.08
N GLY A 6 26.71 -9.04 0.98
CA GLY A 6 25.76 -10.13 0.92
C GLY A 6 24.44 -9.66 0.29
N THR A 7 23.99 -10.38 -0.74
CA THR A 7 22.64 -10.25 -1.32
C THR A 7 21.58 -10.49 -0.25
N PRO A 8 20.54 -9.65 -0.14
CA PRO A 8 19.44 -9.91 0.78
C PRO A 8 18.75 -11.22 0.36
N THR A 9 18.71 -12.18 1.25
CA THR A 9 18.01 -13.44 1.09
C THR A 9 16.53 -13.17 1.10
N THR A 10 15.89 -13.19 -0.06
CA THR A 10 14.44 -13.19 -0.23
C THR A 10 13.87 -14.51 0.29
N ALA A 11 13.52 -14.57 1.56
CA ALA A 11 12.69 -15.65 2.09
C ALA A 11 11.25 -15.44 1.59
N PRO A 12 10.59 -16.47 1.00
CA PRO A 12 9.20 -16.36 0.56
C PRO A 12 8.30 -16.08 1.76
N LEU A 13 7.21 -15.32 1.53
CA LEU A 13 6.12 -15.08 2.48
C LEU A 13 5.46 -16.43 2.87
N ALA A 14 6.16 -17.22 3.66
CA ALA A 14 5.57 -18.29 4.43
C ALA A 14 4.74 -17.61 5.54
N VAL A 15 3.54 -18.11 5.82
CA VAL A 15 2.78 -17.76 7.01
C VAL A 15 3.64 -18.23 8.21
N ARG A 16 4.60 -17.39 8.60
CA ARG A 16 5.38 -17.64 9.82
C ARG A 16 4.43 -17.43 11.01
N PRO A 17 4.43 -18.32 11.99
CA PRO A 17 3.84 -18.01 13.29
C PRO A 17 4.45 -16.68 13.75
N LEU A 18 3.61 -15.74 14.23
CA LEU A 18 4.11 -14.51 14.84
C LEU A 18 5.11 -14.93 15.92
N ALA A 19 6.39 -14.62 15.72
CA ALA A 19 7.41 -14.80 16.77
C ALA A 19 6.93 -14.06 18.01
N ASP A 20 7.23 -14.59 19.19
CA ASP A 20 6.97 -13.85 20.41
C ASP A 20 7.66 -12.49 20.28
N ARG A 21 6.91 -11.41 20.49
CA ARG A 21 7.42 -10.04 20.38
C ARG A 21 8.69 -9.84 21.21
N THR A 22 8.79 -10.50 22.34
CA THR A 22 9.95 -10.45 23.21
C THR A 22 11.20 -11.03 22.54
N ASP A 23 11.07 -12.19 21.90
CA ASP A 23 12.16 -12.84 21.17
C ASP A 23 12.61 -12.01 19.95
N LEU A 24 11.63 -11.44 19.23
CA LEU A 24 11.91 -10.58 18.07
C LEU A 24 12.73 -9.36 18.48
N LEU A 25 12.34 -8.67 19.55
CA LEU A 25 13.07 -7.51 20.04
C LEU A 25 14.46 -7.88 20.61
N ALA A 26 14.58 -9.02 21.28
CA ALA A 26 15.88 -9.51 21.76
C ALA A 26 16.84 -9.80 20.61
N GLN A 27 16.36 -10.42 19.52
CA GLN A 27 17.15 -10.66 18.32
C GLN A 27 17.56 -9.35 17.63
N ALA A 28 16.65 -8.38 17.50
CA ALA A 28 16.94 -7.07 16.95
C ALA A 28 18.00 -6.31 17.78
N HIS A 29 17.93 -6.40 19.11
CA HIS A 29 18.95 -5.84 19.99
C HIS A 29 20.32 -6.51 19.81
N ALA A 30 20.34 -7.84 19.70
CA ALA A 30 21.58 -8.59 19.44
C ALA A 30 22.23 -8.15 18.13
N ARG A 31 21.47 -8.04 17.03
CA ARG A 31 21.96 -7.52 15.74
C ARG A 31 22.50 -6.10 15.86
N SER A 32 21.82 -5.23 16.63
CA SER A 32 22.25 -3.85 16.85
C SER A 32 23.64 -3.78 17.54
N VAL A 33 23.89 -4.67 18.49
CA VAL A 33 25.18 -4.79 19.17
C VAL A 33 26.24 -5.37 18.23
N GLU A 34 25.88 -6.38 17.43
CA GLU A 34 26.78 -7.05 16.49
C GLU A 34 27.33 -6.11 15.41
N VAL A 35 26.51 -5.19 14.90
CA VAL A 35 26.96 -4.14 13.95
C VAL A 35 27.76 -3.02 14.63
N GLY A 36 27.97 -3.09 15.95
CA GLY A 36 28.83 -2.18 16.70
C GLY A 36 28.17 -0.89 17.18
N LEU A 37 26.84 -0.77 17.08
CA LEU A 37 26.12 0.41 17.56
C LEU A 37 26.19 0.53 19.09
N ARG A 38 26.21 1.76 19.58
CA ARG A 38 26.14 2.08 21.01
C ARG A 38 24.85 2.78 21.34
N ALA A 39 24.17 2.34 22.39
CA ALA A 39 22.88 2.91 22.79
C ALA A 39 22.95 4.41 23.13
N SER A 40 24.13 4.95 23.42
CA SER A 40 24.37 6.37 23.72
C SER A 40 24.74 7.19 22.49
N GLU A 41 24.86 6.58 21.31
CA GLU A 41 25.18 7.31 20.08
C GLU A 41 24.10 8.33 19.75
N THR A 42 24.54 9.45 19.20
CA THR A 42 23.65 10.45 18.63
C THR A 42 23.28 10.01 17.22
N PRO A 43 21.99 9.92 16.88
CA PRO A 43 21.57 9.58 15.53
C PRO A 43 22.16 10.54 14.49
N ASP A 44 22.45 10.05 13.29
CA ASP A 44 22.81 10.90 12.18
C ASP A 44 21.60 11.75 11.76
N PHE A 45 21.76 13.07 11.74
CA PHE A 45 20.73 14.05 11.41
C PHE A 45 20.85 14.56 9.97
N HIS A 46 21.67 13.93 9.11
CA HIS A 46 21.88 14.39 7.76
C HIS A 46 20.87 13.77 6.78
N PRO A 47 19.74 14.43 6.50
CA PRO A 47 18.82 13.94 5.49
C PRO A 47 19.45 14.04 4.10
N LEU A 48 19.02 13.19 3.19
CA LEU A 48 19.36 13.29 1.79
C LEU A 48 19.08 14.70 1.27
N ARG A 49 20.00 15.22 0.42
CA ARG A 49 19.75 16.49 -0.27
C ARG A 49 18.50 16.39 -1.13
N GLN A 50 17.78 17.49 -1.30
CA GLN A 50 16.51 17.54 -2.03
C GLN A 50 16.50 16.86 -3.42
N PRO A 51 17.55 17.00 -4.27
CA PRO A 51 17.60 16.28 -5.54
C PRO A 51 17.68 14.75 -5.35
N ALA A 52 18.47 14.28 -4.37
CA ALA A 52 18.62 12.85 -4.08
C ALA A 52 17.31 12.26 -3.52
N LEU A 53 16.62 12.99 -2.65
CA LEU A 53 15.32 12.57 -2.13
C LEU A 53 14.27 12.49 -3.24
N ARG A 54 14.20 13.50 -4.13
CA ARG A 54 13.30 13.45 -5.30
C ARG A 54 13.58 12.24 -6.19
N ASN A 55 14.83 11.97 -6.50
CA ASN A 55 15.22 10.79 -7.29
C ASN A 55 14.86 9.47 -6.56
N LEU A 56 14.92 9.44 -5.24
CA LEU A 56 14.53 8.28 -4.45
C LEU A 56 13.01 8.07 -4.51
N VAL A 57 12.22 9.12 -4.34
CA VAL A 57 10.76 9.09 -4.47
C VAL A 57 10.34 8.67 -5.88
N GLU A 58 11.01 9.18 -6.93
CA GLU A 58 10.73 8.79 -8.31
C GLU A 58 10.99 7.30 -8.57
N ARG A 59 12.09 6.75 -8.06
CA ARG A 59 12.36 5.31 -8.15
C ARG A 59 11.33 4.45 -7.41
N ASN A 60 10.70 5.00 -6.38
CA ASN A 60 9.64 4.37 -5.60
C ASN A 60 8.24 4.90 -5.98
N HIS A 61 8.09 5.47 -7.17
CA HIS A 61 6.86 6.16 -7.60
C HIS A 61 5.61 5.30 -7.42
N SER A 62 5.65 4.02 -7.82
CA SER A 62 4.50 3.12 -7.68
C SER A 62 4.08 2.95 -6.22
N LEU A 63 5.03 2.67 -5.31
CA LEU A 63 4.76 2.60 -3.88
C LEU A 63 4.20 3.93 -3.35
N TYR A 64 4.86 5.04 -3.68
CA TYR A 64 4.49 6.37 -3.21
C TYR A 64 3.07 6.76 -3.64
N ALA A 65 2.75 6.59 -4.93
CA ALA A 65 1.46 6.96 -5.49
C ALA A 65 0.28 6.18 -4.89
N HIS A 66 0.47 4.88 -4.58
CA HIS A 66 -0.56 4.06 -3.97
C HIS A 66 -0.63 4.21 -2.45
N ALA A 67 0.47 4.59 -1.80
CA ALA A 67 0.52 4.79 -0.36
C ALA A 67 -0.07 6.14 0.07
N LEU A 68 0.15 7.21 -0.71
CA LEU A 68 -0.23 8.58 -0.30
C LEU A 68 -1.70 8.72 0.11
N PRO A 69 -2.71 8.30 -0.68
CA PRO A 69 -4.12 8.43 -0.28
C PRO A 69 -4.47 7.60 0.97
N VAL A 70 -3.79 6.46 1.16
CA VAL A 70 -3.98 5.63 2.35
C VAL A 70 -3.36 6.29 3.57
N MET A 71 -2.19 6.92 3.43
CA MET A 71 -1.55 7.69 4.51
C MET A 71 -2.41 8.87 4.95
N GLU A 72 -2.99 9.62 3.99
CA GLU A 72 -3.90 10.73 4.27
C GLU A 72 -5.13 10.26 5.05
N THR A 73 -5.72 9.13 4.62
CA THR A 73 -6.87 8.52 5.33
C THR A 73 -6.49 8.06 6.72
N LEU A 74 -5.33 7.40 6.87
CA LEU A 74 -4.84 6.95 8.18
C LEU A 74 -4.55 8.13 9.10
N HIS A 75 -3.89 9.19 8.59
CA HIS A 75 -3.62 10.40 9.38
C HIS A 75 -4.92 11.07 9.85
N ALA A 76 -5.93 11.18 8.98
CA ALA A 76 -7.23 11.73 9.37
C ALA A 76 -7.92 10.96 10.51
N GLN A 77 -7.61 9.66 10.68
CA GLN A 77 -8.14 8.83 11.78
C GLN A 77 -7.37 8.98 13.09
N ILE A 78 -6.12 9.49 13.04
CA ILE A 78 -5.24 9.64 14.20
C ILE A 78 -4.85 11.10 14.47
N VAL A 79 -5.49 12.06 13.84
CA VAL A 79 -5.26 13.48 14.06
C VAL A 79 -5.46 13.82 15.56
N ASP A 80 -4.68 14.78 16.07
CA ASP A 80 -4.67 15.21 17.49
C ASP A 80 -4.20 14.13 18.50
N THR A 81 -3.62 13.03 18.03
CA THR A 81 -3.02 12.01 18.91
C THR A 81 -1.52 12.20 19.17
N GLN A 82 -0.95 13.33 18.76
CA GLN A 82 0.49 13.61 18.81
C GLN A 82 1.31 12.52 18.11
N SER A 83 0.94 12.21 16.88
CA SER A 83 1.56 11.18 16.07
C SER A 83 1.76 11.60 14.62
N MET A 84 2.48 10.78 13.89
CA MET A 84 2.71 10.93 12.46
C MET A 84 2.71 9.59 11.75
N VAL A 85 2.31 9.60 10.49
CA VAL A 85 2.40 8.48 9.55
C VAL A 85 3.66 8.64 8.72
N VAL A 86 4.45 7.58 8.58
CA VAL A 86 5.72 7.57 7.85
C VAL A 86 5.71 6.47 6.80
N LEU A 87 6.17 6.78 5.59
CA LEU A 87 6.41 5.82 4.52
C LEU A 87 7.91 5.73 4.25
N THR A 88 8.44 4.50 4.17
CA THR A 88 9.83 4.26 3.81
C THR A 88 9.97 3.41 2.55
N ASP A 89 11.15 3.41 1.95
CA ASP A 89 11.55 2.41 0.97
C ASP A 89 11.96 1.09 1.66
N SER A 90 12.38 0.10 0.88
CA SER A 90 12.83 -1.21 1.37
C SER A 90 14.13 -1.16 2.18
N HIS A 91 14.86 -0.06 2.16
CA HIS A 91 16.09 0.18 2.91
C HIS A 91 15.85 0.98 4.19
N GLY A 92 14.60 1.36 4.47
CA GLY A 92 14.23 2.15 5.65
C GLY A 92 14.48 3.65 5.51
N VAL A 93 14.75 4.15 4.30
CA VAL A 93 14.85 5.60 4.06
C VAL A 93 13.45 6.20 3.96
N ILE A 94 13.17 7.20 4.77
CA ILE A 94 11.85 7.86 4.80
C ILE A 94 11.62 8.60 3.48
N LEU A 95 10.57 8.22 2.76
CA LEU A 95 10.12 8.85 1.51
C LEU A 95 9.19 10.02 1.79
N HIS A 96 8.26 9.84 2.73
CA HIS A 96 7.22 10.81 3.06
C HIS A 96 6.74 10.66 4.48
N SER A 97 6.18 11.76 5.03
CA SER A 97 5.56 11.76 6.34
C SER A 97 4.43 12.77 6.43
N LEU A 98 3.37 12.42 7.17
CA LEU A 98 2.22 13.26 7.51
C LEU A 98 2.01 13.18 9.02
N GLY A 99 1.68 14.26 9.70
CA GLY A 99 1.49 14.21 11.14
C GLY A 99 1.09 15.54 11.75
N ASP A 100 0.83 15.51 13.04
CA ASP A 100 0.50 16.68 13.84
C ASP A 100 1.73 17.60 13.94
N ASN A 101 1.55 18.89 13.71
CA ASN A 101 2.65 19.88 13.64
C ASN A 101 3.55 19.84 14.89
N ASP A 102 2.96 19.76 16.07
CA ASP A 102 3.70 19.72 17.34
C ASP A 102 4.54 18.44 17.47
N PHE A 103 4.07 17.33 16.93
CA PHE A 103 4.80 16.09 16.95
C PHE A 103 5.91 16.06 15.88
N ILE A 104 5.68 16.60 14.69
CA ILE A 104 6.70 16.72 13.63
C ILE A 104 7.95 17.44 14.13
N GLU A 105 7.80 18.52 14.93
CA GLU A 105 8.94 19.21 15.52
C GLU A 105 9.72 18.34 16.51
N LYS A 106 9.03 17.53 17.32
CA LYS A 106 9.67 16.56 18.22
C LYS A 106 10.37 15.45 17.43
N ALA A 107 9.73 14.91 16.41
CA ALA A 107 10.24 13.87 15.54
C ALA A 107 11.55 14.27 14.84
N ARG A 108 11.65 15.54 14.41
CA ARG A 108 12.88 16.10 13.83
C ARG A 108 14.08 16.04 14.76
N ARG A 109 13.88 16.12 16.08
CA ARG A 109 14.98 16.05 17.07
C ARG A 109 15.62 14.69 17.14
N VAL A 110 14.94 13.64 16.66
CA VAL A 110 15.46 12.28 16.53
C VAL A 110 15.64 11.88 15.07
N ALA A 111 15.65 12.88 14.16
CA ALA A 111 15.79 12.69 12.71
C ALA A 111 14.73 11.77 12.09
N LEU A 112 13.51 11.76 12.62
CA LEU A 112 12.36 11.08 12.02
C LEU A 112 11.72 12.02 10.99
N CYS A 113 12.35 12.12 9.81
CA CYS A 113 11.93 13.01 8.74
C CYS A 113 12.36 12.50 7.36
N PRO A 114 11.73 12.96 6.26
CA PRO A 114 12.05 12.50 4.90
C PRO A 114 13.55 12.65 4.56
N GLY A 115 14.07 11.63 3.90
CA GLY A 115 15.48 11.54 3.47
C GLY A 115 16.43 10.93 4.51
N VAL A 116 15.94 10.57 5.68
CA VAL A 116 16.77 9.93 6.72
C VAL A 116 16.51 8.43 6.73
N SER A 117 17.59 7.65 6.90
CA SER A 117 17.52 6.19 7.08
C SER A 117 17.14 5.84 8.52
N TRP A 118 16.17 4.94 8.64
CA TRP A 118 15.77 4.26 9.86
C TRP A 118 16.02 2.76 9.78
N ALA A 119 16.97 2.35 8.94
CA ALA A 119 17.43 0.97 8.89
C ALA A 119 17.94 0.51 10.27
N GLU A 120 17.78 -0.77 10.58
CA GLU A 120 18.26 -1.34 11.84
C GLU A 120 19.81 -1.24 11.97
N SER A 121 20.52 -1.30 10.84
CA SER A 121 21.98 -1.09 10.79
C SER A 121 22.42 0.31 11.25
N ASP A 122 21.54 1.32 11.07
CA ASP A 122 21.90 2.73 11.30
C ASP A 122 21.36 3.24 12.65
N ARG A 123 20.21 2.70 13.08
CA ARG A 123 19.47 3.17 14.25
C ARG A 123 19.33 2.12 15.36
N GLY A 124 19.80 0.91 15.12
CA GLY A 124 19.54 -0.24 16.00
C GLY A 124 18.06 -0.59 15.99
N THR A 125 17.65 -1.36 16.99
CA THR A 125 16.24 -1.77 17.14
C THR A 125 15.29 -0.57 17.12
N ASN A 126 14.43 -0.53 16.15
CA ASN A 126 13.36 0.44 15.95
C ASN A 126 12.25 -0.23 15.13
N ALA A 127 11.01 0.31 15.14
CA ALA A 127 9.89 -0.36 14.51
C ALA A 127 10.07 -0.52 12.99
N ILE A 128 10.58 0.52 12.30
CA ILE A 128 10.77 0.52 10.84
C ILE A 128 11.83 -0.52 10.44
N GLY A 129 13.06 -0.36 10.95
CA GLY A 129 14.17 -1.23 10.57
C GLY A 129 13.91 -2.68 10.95
N THR A 130 13.38 -2.93 12.16
CA THR A 130 13.06 -4.28 12.61
C THR A 130 11.93 -4.92 11.81
N ALA A 131 10.86 -4.16 11.46
CA ALA A 131 9.79 -4.68 10.61
C ALA A 131 10.28 -5.05 9.20
N LEU A 132 11.20 -4.26 8.62
CA LEU A 132 11.81 -4.55 7.33
C LEU A 132 12.71 -5.80 7.36
N VAL A 133 13.50 -5.98 8.41
CA VAL A 133 14.38 -7.16 8.57
C VAL A 133 13.58 -8.43 8.80
N GLU A 134 12.58 -8.37 9.70
CA GLU A 134 11.77 -9.53 10.07
C GLU A 134 10.66 -9.85 9.06
N GLY A 135 10.30 -8.90 8.18
CA GLY A 135 9.21 -9.06 7.23
C GLY A 135 7.83 -9.16 7.90
N GLN A 136 7.68 -8.65 9.13
CA GLN A 136 6.45 -8.74 9.89
C GLN A 136 6.14 -7.46 10.69
N PRO A 137 4.85 -7.20 11.00
CA PRO A 137 4.46 -6.03 11.77
C PRO A 137 5.10 -6.01 13.15
N THR A 138 5.64 -4.86 13.55
CA THR A 138 6.44 -4.69 14.75
C THR A 138 6.03 -3.44 15.51
N VAL A 139 5.99 -3.53 16.85
CA VAL A 139 5.86 -2.39 17.76
C VAL A 139 7.13 -2.23 18.55
N VAL A 140 7.65 -1.01 18.63
CA VAL A 140 8.79 -0.67 19.50
C VAL A 140 8.38 0.54 20.35
N HIS A 141 8.38 0.37 21.67
CA HIS A 141 7.89 1.37 22.60
C HIS A 141 9.00 1.83 23.56
N ALA A 142 9.17 3.14 23.70
CA ALA A 142 10.03 3.75 24.71
C ALA A 142 11.43 3.09 24.84
N GLY A 143 11.69 2.48 25.99
CA GLY A 143 12.94 1.81 26.31
C GLY A 143 13.34 0.63 25.43
N GLU A 144 12.45 0.14 24.60
CA GLU A 144 12.70 -0.93 23.63
C GLU A 144 13.49 -0.44 22.40
N HIS A 145 13.53 0.87 22.14
CA HIS A 145 14.43 1.44 21.15
C HIS A 145 15.90 1.29 21.59
N PHE A 146 16.74 0.84 20.70
CA PHE A 146 18.16 0.65 20.97
C PHE A 146 18.83 1.98 21.34
N LEU A 147 18.68 3.01 20.49
CA LEU A 147 19.25 4.33 20.77
C LEU A 147 18.43 5.05 21.85
N ARG A 148 19.11 5.55 22.88
CA ARG A 148 18.49 6.30 23.99
C ARG A 148 17.72 7.53 23.49
N ALA A 149 18.19 8.20 22.44
CA ALA A 149 17.53 9.37 21.86
C ALA A 149 16.12 9.04 21.35
N ASN A 150 15.88 7.80 20.88
CA ASN A 150 14.60 7.37 20.30
C ASN A 150 13.57 6.93 21.35
N ARG A 151 13.94 6.89 22.64
CA ARG A 151 13.05 6.45 23.74
C ARG A 151 11.87 7.35 24.02
N ILE A 152 11.83 8.52 23.40
CA ILE A 152 10.67 9.42 23.44
C ILE A 152 9.53 8.94 22.52
N LEU A 153 9.79 7.94 21.67
CA LEU A 153 8.86 7.44 20.66
C LEU A 153 8.14 6.18 21.10
N THR A 154 6.93 6.02 20.58
CA THR A 154 6.23 4.75 20.42
C THR A 154 5.90 4.58 18.95
N CYS A 155 6.33 3.46 18.35
CA CYS A 155 6.26 3.24 16.91
C CYS A 155 5.55 1.92 16.62
N SER A 156 4.66 1.93 15.63
CA SER A 156 3.97 0.74 15.13
C SER A 156 4.19 0.69 13.63
N CYS A 157 4.86 -0.34 13.14
CA CYS A 157 5.26 -0.46 11.75
C CYS A 157 4.76 -1.77 11.13
N ALA A 158 4.38 -1.71 9.85
CA ALA A 158 4.09 -2.89 9.04
C ALA A 158 4.85 -2.81 7.71
N PRO A 159 5.54 -3.89 7.29
CA PRO A 159 6.16 -3.95 5.99
C PRO A 159 5.09 -4.00 4.90
N ILE A 160 5.40 -3.41 3.74
CA ILE A 160 4.59 -3.42 2.53
C ILE A 160 5.28 -4.32 1.52
N ALA A 161 4.57 -5.32 1.03
CA ALA A 161 5.05 -6.22 0.00
C ALA A 161 4.49 -5.86 -1.39
N ASP A 162 5.29 -6.10 -2.41
CA ASP A 162 4.80 -6.10 -3.79
C ASP A 162 3.95 -7.36 -4.06
N PRO A 163 3.23 -7.41 -5.20
CA PRO A 163 2.42 -8.58 -5.55
C PRO A 163 3.21 -9.90 -5.65
N TYR A 164 4.54 -9.85 -5.75
CA TYR A 164 5.41 -11.03 -5.81
C TYR A 164 5.97 -11.44 -4.43
N GLY A 165 5.53 -10.76 -3.36
CA GLY A 165 5.92 -11.07 -1.99
C GLY A 165 7.25 -10.46 -1.55
N ARG A 166 7.83 -9.53 -2.32
CA ARG A 166 9.07 -8.83 -1.93
C ARG A 166 8.72 -7.59 -1.11
N THR A 167 9.37 -7.40 0.00
CA THR A 167 9.22 -6.17 0.80
C THR A 167 9.79 -4.98 0.03
N ILE A 168 8.94 -3.98 -0.28
CA ILE A 168 9.29 -2.79 -1.05
C ILE A 168 9.33 -1.52 -0.21
N GLY A 169 8.87 -1.59 1.03
CA GLY A 169 8.85 -0.48 1.97
C GLY A 169 8.15 -0.83 3.26
N ALA A 170 7.90 0.18 4.08
CA ALA A 170 7.15 0.04 5.32
C ALA A 170 6.28 1.27 5.58
N LEU A 171 5.12 1.02 6.19
CA LEU A 171 4.25 2.03 6.76
C LEU A 171 4.39 2.02 8.27
N ASP A 172 4.66 3.17 8.87
CA ASP A 172 4.83 3.34 10.31
C ASP A 172 3.92 4.44 10.84
N VAL A 173 3.43 4.26 12.05
CA VAL A 173 2.85 5.32 12.88
C VAL A 173 3.69 5.47 14.12
N SER A 174 4.35 6.62 14.20
CA SER A 174 5.17 7.03 15.35
C SER A 174 4.48 8.12 16.13
N GLY A 175 4.51 8.02 17.45
CA GLY A 175 3.92 9.00 18.37
C GLY A 175 4.74 9.21 19.64
N ASP A 176 4.29 10.13 20.49
CA ASP A 176 4.87 10.33 21.81
C ASP A 176 4.58 9.11 22.71
N THR A 177 5.56 8.67 23.51
CA THR A 177 5.42 7.51 24.41
C THR A 177 4.26 7.63 25.39
N ARG A 178 3.80 8.84 25.71
CA ARG A 178 2.66 9.09 26.58
C ARG A 178 1.31 8.79 25.91
N GLY A 179 1.29 8.75 24.56
CA GLY A 179 0.11 8.46 23.74
C GLY A 179 0.08 7.03 23.19
N PHE A 180 0.62 6.04 23.90
CA PHE A 180 0.61 4.66 23.41
C PHE A 180 -0.81 4.08 23.30
N HIS A 181 -1.20 3.70 22.10
CA HIS A 181 -2.48 3.06 21.81
C HIS A 181 -2.27 1.65 21.25
N LYS A 182 -2.76 0.62 21.97
CA LYS A 182 -2.60 -0.79 21.55
C LYS A 182 -3.19 -1.11 20.18
N HIS A 183 -4.16 -0.32 19.70
CA HIS A 183 -4.84 -0.54 18.42
C HIS A 183 -4.09 0.06 17.21
N THR A 184 -3.08 0.91 17.43
CA THR A 184 -2.34 1.56 16.34
C THR A 184 -1.74 0.54 15.37
N LEU A 185 -1.15 -0.54 15.87
CA LEU A 185 -0.60 -1.59 15.00
C LEU A 185 -1.66 -2.22 14.08
N ALA A 186 -2.89 -2.39 14.57
CA ALA A 186 -3.97 -2.94 13.74
C ALA A 186 -4.33 -1.98 12.60
N LEU A 187 -4.43 -0.67 12.87
CA LEU A 187 -4.66 0.35 11.84
C LEU A 187 -3.54 0.37 10.80
N VAL A 188 -2.28 0.34 11.24
CA VAL A 188 -1.11 0.33 10.35
C VAL A 188 -1.11 -0.92 9.47
N ARG A 189 -1.40 -2.10 10.03
CA ARG A 189 -1.49 -3.36 9.26
C ARG A 189 -2.59 -3.31 8.21
N MET A 190 -3.78 -2.82 8.56
CA MET A 190 -4.89 -2.66 7.62
C MET A 190 -4.53 -1.68 6.49
N SER A 191 -3.90 -0.56 6.85
CA SER A 191 -3.44 0.43 5.87
C SER A 191 -2.35 -0.12 4.93
N ALA A 192 -1.38 -0.85 5.46
CA ALA A 192 -0.37 -1.53 4.65
C ALA A 192 -1.01 -2.54 3.67
N GLN A 193 -1.99 -3.33 4.14
CA GLN A 193 -2.75 -4.25 3.30
C GLN A 193 -3.56 -3.53 2.21
N MET A 194 -4.13 -2.35 2.48
CA MET A 194 -4.79 -1.52 1.45
C MET A 194 -3.79 -1.12 0.36
N ILE A 195 -2.60 -0.66 0.75
CA ILE A 195 -1.55 -0.30 -0.21
C ILE A 195 -1.17 -1.53 -1.06
N GLU A 196 -0.96 -2.70 -0.43
CA GLU A 196 -0.66 -3.96 -1.12
C GLU A 196 -1.75 -4.34 -2.13
N ASN A 197 -3.04 -4.22 -1.76
CA ASN A 197 -4.17 -4.51 -2.65
C ASN A 197 -4.26 -3.51 -3.82
N HIS A 198 -3.98 -2.22 -3.60
CA HIS A 198 -3.92 -1.22 -4.67
C HIS A 198 -2.78 -1.53 -5.66
N LEU A 199 -1.59 -1.86 -5.13
CA LEU A 199 -0.45 -2.27 -5.94
C LEU A 199 -0.77 -3.53 -6.76
N PHE A 200 -1.43 -4.51 -6.15
CA PHE A 200 -1.88 -5.73 -6.81
C PHE A 200 -2.83 -5.44 -7.97
N SER A 201 -3.87 -4.66 -7.71
CA SER A 201 -4.87 -4.31 -8.73
C SER A 201 -4.26 -3.53 -9.90
N ASN A 202 -3.30 -2.64 -9.62
CA ASN A 202 -2.61 -1.89 -10.66
C ASN A 202 -1.66 -2.77 -11.48
N GLN A 203 -0.87 -3.63 -10.80
CA GLN A 203 0.10 -4.52 -11.45
C GLN A 203 -0.58 -5.53 -12.40
N PHE A 204 -1.77 -6.01 -12.03
CA PHE A 204 -2.53 -7.01 -12.77
C PHE A 204 -3.78 -6.42 -13.41
N ALA A 205 -3.75 -5.15 -13.83
CA ALA A 205 -4.88 -4.48 -14.47
C ALA A 205 -5.35 -5.19 -15.76
N ASP A 206 -4.41 -5.74 -16.52
CA ASP A 206 -4.65 -6.45 -17.78
C ASP A 206 -4.80 -7.98 -17.61
N ALA A 207 -4.77 -8.48 -16.38
CA ALA A 207 -4.93 -9.90 -16.06
C ALA A 207 -6.39 -10.22 -15.69
N VAL A 208 -6.74 -11.50 -15.73
CA VAL A 208 -8.00 -12.00 -15.16
C VAL A 208 -7.84 -12.05 -13.64
N ARG A 209 -8.57 -11.18 -12.93
CA ARG A 209 -8.55 -11.13 -11.48
C ARG A 209 -9.78 -11.84 -10.92
N ILE A 210 -9.54 -12.72 -9.96
CA ILE A 210 -10.58 -13.45 -9.24
C ILE A 210 -10.62 -12.94 -7.81
N HIS A 211 -11.72 -12.30 -7.46
CA HIS A 211 -12.08 -11.87 -6.12
C HIS A 211 -12.88 -12.98 -5.46
N PHE A 212 -12.48 -13.47 -4.32
CA PHE A 212 -13.20 -14.56 -3.69
C PHE A 212 -13.16 -14.51 -2.16
N HIS A 213 -14.21 -15.02 -1.55
CA HIS A 213 -14.31 -15.26 -0.11
C HIS A 213 -15.39 -16.31 0.19
N ALA A 214 -15.30 -16.99 1.34
CA ALA A 214 -16.32 -17.93 1.79
C ALA A 214 -17.70 -17.27 2.04
N ARG A 215 -17.74 -15.95 2.20
CA ARG A 215 -18.95 -15.15 2.38
C ARG A 215 -18.94 -13.99 1.39
N ALA A 216 -20.05 -13.77 0.70
CA ALA A 216 -20.18 -12.74 -0.33
C ALA A 216 -19.93 -11.31 0.20
N GLU A 217 -20.30 -11.05 1.47
CA GLU A 217 -20.18 -9.73 2.11
C GLU A 217 -18.74 -9.25 2.24
N PHE A 218 -17.76 -10.14 2.14
CA PHE A 218 -16.35 -9.78 2.22
C PHE A 218 -15.70 -9.53 0.86
N ILE A 219 -16.40 -9.78 -0.25
CA ILE A 219 -15.91 -9.39 -1.59
C ILE A 219 -15.94 -7.86 -1.70
N GLY A 220 -14.84 -7.26 -2.15
CA GLY A 220 -14.65 -5.80 -2.17
C GLY A 220 -14.16 -5.22 -0.85
N THR A 221 -13.79 -6.05 0.13
CA THR A 221 -13.21 -5.62 1.40
C THR A 221 -11.74 -6.05 1.52
N LEU A 222 -11.04 -5.61 2.58
CA LEU A 222 -9.66 -6.04 2.84
C LEU A 222 -9.51 -7.55 3.10
N TYR A 223 -10.61 -8.25 3.36
CA TYR A 223 -10.60 -9.69 3.66
C TYR A 223 -10.77 -10.54 2.41
N GLU A 224 -11.12 -9.96 1.26
CA GLU A 224 -11.22 -10.74 0.02
C GLU A 224 -9.90 -11.34 -0.41
N GLY A 225 -9.94 -12.57 -0.89
CA GLY A 225 -8.85 -13.16 -1.65
C GLY A 225 -8.82 -12.57 -3.05
N LEU A 226 -7.65 -12.08 -3.48
CA LEU A 226 -7.37 -11.67 -4.85
C LEU A 226 -6.37 -12.63 -5.46
N ALA A 227 -6.72 -13.25 -6.60
CA ALA A 227 -5.79 -14.03 -7.39
C ALA A 227 -5.82 -13.55 -8.85
N ALA A 228 -4.65 -13.43 -9.46
CA ALA A 228 -4.47 -12.99 -10.83
C ALA A 228 -4.02 -14.15 -11.72
N PHE A 229 -4.64 -14.22 -12.89
CA PHE A 229 -4.35 -15.24 -13.93
C PHE A 229 -4.11 -14.57 -15.27
N ALA A 230 -3.20 -15.14 -16.05
CA ALA A 230 -3.09 -14.78 -17.46
C ALA A 230 -4.34 -15.27 -18.23
N PRO A 231 -4.61 -14.74 -19.42
CA PRO A 231 -5.77 -15.14 -20.23
C PRO A 231 -5.82 -16.62 -20.60
N ASP A 232 -4.69 -17.32 -20.51
CA ASP A 232 -4.58 -18.77 -20.73
C ASP A 232 -4.85 -19.60 -19.45
N GLY A 233 -5.11 -18.96 -18.31
CA GLY A 233 -5.35 -19.61 -17.02
C GLY A 233 -4.09 -19.85 -16.20
N THR A 234 -2.92 -19.40 -16.65
CA THR A 234 -1.68 -19.48 -15.87
C THR A 234 -1.77 -18.58 -14.64
N PHE A 235 -1.47 -19.13 -13.45
CA PHE A 235 -1.44 -18.37 -12.22
C PHE A 235 -0.29 -17.34 -12.25
N LEU A 236 -0.59 -16.09 -11.89
CA LEU A 236 0.38 -14.99 -11.82
C LEU A 236 0.74 -14.63 -10.39
N SER A 237 -0.26 -14.37 -9.56
CA SER A 237 -0.05 -14.00 -8.16
C SER A 237 -1.35 -14.05 -7.36
N ALA A 238 -1.21 -13.89 -6.03
CA ALA A 238 -2.32 -13.77 -5.09
C ALA A 238 -1.96 -12.81 -3.94
N ASN A 239 -2.97 -12.10 -3.42
CA ASN A 239 -2.79 -11.25 -2.25
C ASN A 239 -2.69 -12.07 -0.96
N ARG A 240 -2.31 -11.42 0.13
CA ARG A 240 -2.13 -12.05 1.45
C ARG A 240 -3.39 -12.79 1.93
N SER A 241 -4.57 -12.24 1.70
CA SER A 241 -5.85 -12.86 2.06
C SER A 241 -6.12 -14.12 1.26
N ALA A 242 -5.81 -14.13 -0.05
CA ALA A 242 -5.91 -15.33 -0.89
C ALA A 242 -4.94 -16.42 -0.44
N LEU A 243 -3.68 -16.09 -0.12
CA LEU A 243 -2.70 -17.04 0.41
C LEU A 243 -3.21 -17.71 1.69
N PHE A 244 -3.81 -16.92 2.59
CA PHE A 244 -4.41 -17.43 3.82
C PHE A 244 -5.59 -18.38 3.53
N GLN A 245 -6.53 -17.99 2.65
CA GLN A 245 -7.72 -18.77 2.32
C GLN A 245 -7.37 -20.07 1.57
N LEU A 246 -6.36 -20.03 0.70
CA LEU A 246 -5.86 -21.19 -0.03
C LEU A 246 -4.96 -22.10 0.84
N GLY A 247 -4.47 -21.60 1.97
CA GLY A 247 -3.60 -22.34 2.90
C GLY A 247 -2.24 -22.69 2.32
N GLN A 248 -1.77 -21.96 1.32
CA GLN A 248 -0.53 -22.27 0.60
C GLN A 248 0.33 -21.02 0.41
N PRO A 249 1.67 -21.15 0.44
CA PRO A 249 2.56 -20.05 0.11
C PRO A 249 2.54 -19.75 -1.40
N LEU A 250 2.86 -18.51 -1.78
CA LEU A 250 2.85 -18.05 -3.17
C LEU A 250 3.64 -18.96 -4.11
N ALA A 251 4.82 -19.41 -3.70
CA ALA A 251 5.67 -20.29 -4.50
C ALA A 251 5.02 -21.64 -4.83
N ALA A 252 4.17 -22.17 -3.94
CA ALA A 252 3.43 -23.41 -4.20
C ALA A 252 2.26 -23.16 -5.17
N LEU A 253 1.59 -22.01 -5.08
CA LEU A 253 0.50 -21.63 -5.98
C LEU A 253 0.97 -21.42 -7.42
N GLN A 254 2.19 -20.93 -7.62
CA GLN A 254 2.80 -20.73 -8.95
C GLN A 254 2.97 -22.04 -9.75
N GLN A 255 2.88 -23.18 -9.11
CA GLN A 255 2.98 -24.49 -9.75
C GLN A 255 1.60 -25.12 -10.05
N GLN A 256 0.49 -24.40 -9.78
CA GLN A 256 -0.85 -24.95 -9.88
C GLN A 256 -1.66 -24.29 -10.99
N SER A 257 -2.57 -25.06 -11.59
CA SER A 257 -3.54 -24.54 -12.55
C SER A 257 -4.75 -23.92 -11.83
N PHE A 258 -5.52 -23.12 -12.56
CA PHE A 258 -6.78 -22.58 -12.05
C PHE A 258 -7.73 -23.69 -11.56
N GLU A 259 -7.85 -24.77 -12.35
CA GLU A 259 -8.71 -25.91 -12.03
C GLU A 259 -8.29 -26.60 -10.73
N ALA A 260 -6.98 -26.71 -10.50
CA ALA A 260 -6.45 -27.28 -9.26
C ALA A 260 -6.77 -26.41 -8.04
N LEU A 261 -6.79 -25.08 -8.22
CA LEU A 261 -7.05 -24.11 -7.13
C LEU A 261 -8.53 -23.89 -6.85
N PHE A 262 -9.40 -23.99 -7.86
CA PHE A 262 -10.81 -23.57 -7.73
C PHE A 262 -11.82 -24.64 -8.15
N GLY A 263 -11.36 -25.83 -8.54
CA GLY A 263 -12.23 -26.96 -8.87
C GLY A 263 -13.16 -26.74 -10.07
N SER A 264 -12.85 -25.77 -10.93
CA SER A 264 -13.68 -25.36 -12.08
C SER A 264 -12.81 -25.07 -13.29
N ALA A 265 -13.34 -25.31 -14.50
CA ALA A 265 -12.61 -25.02 -15.73
C ALA A 265 -12.45 -23.50 -15.92
N PHE A 266 -11.21 -23.04 -16.11
CA PHE A 266 -10.89 -21.62 -16.30
C PHE A 266 -11.65 -20.97 -17.46
N PRO A 267 -11.80 -21.60 -18.66
CA PRO A 267 -12.56 -21.02 -19.76
C PRO A 267 -14.01 -20.69 -19.42
N ALA A 268 -14.66 -21.53 -18.59
CA ALA A 268 -16.04 -21.30 -18.18
C ALA A 268 -16.16 -20.06 -17.27
N VAL A 269 -15.23 -19.90 -16.31
CA VAL A 269 -15.19 -18.74 -15.42
C VAL A 269 -14.83 -17.46 -16.18
N LEU A 270 -13.87 -17.54 -17.13
CA LEU A 270 -13.51 -16.43 -18.00
C LEU A 270 -14.70 -15.98 -18.88
N GLN A 271 -15.39 -16.95 -19.50
CA GLN A 271 -16.59 -16.65 -20.29
C GLN A 271 -17.68 -15.98 -19.46
N GLN A 272 -17.96 -16.47 -18.27
CA GLN A 272 -18.91 -15.84 -17.34
C GLN A 272 -18.48 -14.43 -17.00
N THR A 273 -17.18 -14.20 -16.67
CA THR A 273 -16.62 -12.88 -16.38
C THR A 273 -16.83 -11.89 -17.53
N LEU A 274 -16.68 -12.34 -18.77
CA LEU A 274 -16.87 -11.52 -19.96
C LEU A 274 -18.34 -11.26 -20.31
N CYS A 275 -19.21 -12.28 -20.14
CA CYS A 275 -20.63 -12.17 -20.52
C CYS A 275 -21.49 -11.52 -19.43
N ALA A 276 -21.12 -11.66 -18.17
CA ALA A 276 -21.86 -11.14 -17.02
C ALA A 276 -20.89 -10.47 -16.01
N PRO A 277 -20.32 -9.30 -16.34
CA PRO A 277 -19.38 -8.61 -15.48
C PRO A 277 -20.01 -8.28 -14.12
N GLY A 278 -19.30 -8.63 -13.05
CA GLY A 278 -19.77 -8.37 -11.68
C GLY A 278 -20.67 -9.44 -11.06
N GLU A 279 -21.15 -10.40 -11.85
CA GLU A 279 -21.87 -11.54 -11.29
C GLU A 279 -20.93 -12.48 -10.52
N CYS A 280 -21.48 -13.05 -9.44
CA CYS A 280 -20.75 -13.99 -8.59
C CYS A 280 -21.06 -15.43 -9.00
N THR A 281 -20.06 -16.28 -8.91
CA THR A 281 -20.16 -17.74 -9.07
C THR A 281 -19.66 -18.45 -7.80
N THR A 282 -19.98 -19.72 -7.65
CA THR A 282 -19.47 -20.55 -6.56
C THR A 282 -18.33 -21.41 -7.05
N LEU A 283 -17.17 -21.32 -6.40
CA LEU A 283 -16.01 -22.16 -6.65
C LEU A 283 -15.70 -23.02 -5.41
N THR A 284 -14.93 -24.06 -5.57
CA THR A 284 -14.57 -24.97 -4.47
C THR A 284 -13.05 -25.02 -4.35
N LEU A 285 -12.52 -24.63 -3.20
CA LEU A 285 -11.09 -24.70 -2.91
C LEU A 285 -10.63 -26.15 -2.69
N PRO A 286 -9.32 -26.44 -2.79
CA PRO A 286 -8.76 -27.78 -2.54
C PRO A 286 -9.10 -28.35 -1.15
N SER A 287 -9.32 -27.46 -0.18
CA SER A 287 -9.76 -27.79 1.18
C SER A 287 -11.22 -28.27 1.27
N GLY A 288 -11.98 -28.25 0.16
CA GLY A 288 -13.42 -28.51 0.13
C GLY A 288 -14.28 -27.31 0.53
N VAL A 289 -13.70 -26.18 0.91
CA VAL A 289 -14.43 -24.96 1.25
C VAL A 289 -15.01 -24.35 -0.03
N ARG A 290 -16.32 -24.05 0.01
CA ARG A 290 -17.00 -23.32 -1.06
C ARG A 290 -16.80 -21.83 -0.85
N VAL A 291 -16.40 -21.14 -1.91
CA VAL A 291 -16.21 -19.69 -1.93
C VAL A 291 -17.10 -19.07 -2.98
N ILE A 292 -17.59 -17.86 -2.70
CA ILE A 292 -18.21 -16.99 -3.69
C ILE A 292 -17.08 -16.26 -4.39
N ALA A 293 -17.11 -16.25 -5.72
CA ALA A 293 -16.09 -15.61 -6.53
C ALA A 293 -16.68 -14.69 -7.58
N ARG A 294 -16.00 -13.60 -7.85
CA ARG A 294 -16.31 -12.64 -8.91
C ARG A 294 -15.08 -12.45 -9.78
N GLY A 295 -15.23 -12.66 -11.08
CA GLY A 295 -14.18 -12.38 -12.06
C GLY A 295 -14.18 -10.90 -12.45
N GLU A 296 -12.98 -10.38 -12.69
CA GLU A 296 -12.77 -9.07 -13.30
C GLU A 296 -11.67 -9.19 -14.36
N PHE A 297 -11.97 -8.71 -15.57
CA PHE A 297 -11.04 -8.70 -16.69
C PHE A 297 -11.25 -7.46 -17.52
N ALA A 298 -10.29 -6.54 -17.52
CA ALA A 298 -10.24 -5.45 -18.45
C ALA A 298 -9.58 -5.98 -19.73
N ALA A 299 -10.38 -6.39 -20.74
CA ALA A 299 -9.83 -6.76 -22.02
C ALA A 299 -8.91 -5.63 -22.51
N PRO A 300 -7.69 -5.91 -23.00
CA PRO A 300 -6.81 -4.88 -23.52
C PRO A 300 -7.60 -4.08 -24.56
N ARG A 301 -7.66 -2.77 -24.39
CA ARG A 301 -8.27 -1.88 -25.39
C ARG A 301 -7.50 -2.13 -26.69
N GLN A 302 -8.09 -2.93 -27.59
CA GLN A 302 -7.61 -3.00 -28.96
C GLN A 302 -7.63 -1.55 -29.45
N PHE A 303 -6.47 -1.03 -29.84
CA PHE A 303 -6.36 0.23 -30.55
C PHE A 303 -7.33 0.10 -31.72
N ALA A 304 -8.47 0.78 -31.65
CA ALA A 304 -9.32 0.95 -32.80
C ALA A 304 -8.39 1.61 -33.85
N PRO A 305 -8.20 1.02 -35.03
CA PRO A 305 -7.44 1.69 -36.05
C PRO A 305 -8.08 3.05 -36.24
N ALA A 306 -7.29 4.13 -36.17
CA ALA A 306 -7.75 5.47 -36.41
C ALA A 306 -8.58 5.44 -37.70
N ALA A 307 -9.90 5.66 -37.54
CA ALA A 307 -10.79 5.77 -38.67
C ALA A 307 -10.20 6.86 -39.58
N GLY A 308 -9.73 6.43 -40.72
CA GLY A 308 -9.10 7.29 -41.70
C GLY A 308 -9.98 8.50 -41.96
N LEU A 309 -9.41 9.67 -41.86
CA LEU A 309 -9.96 10.91 -42.39
C LEU A 309 -10.31 10.68 -43.85
N ALA A 310 -11.55 10.32 -44.14
CA ALA A 310 -12.11 10.40 -45.48
C ALA A 310 -12.22 11.90 -45.79
N VAL A 311 -11.27 12.39 -46.52
CA VAL A 311 -11.35 13.68 -47.22
C VAL A 311 -12.49 13.55 -48.25
N GLN A 312 -13.66 14.04 -47.95
CA GLN A 312 -14.67 14.33 -48.92
C GLN A 312 -14.48 15.77 -49.44
N ALA A 313 -13.84 15.86 -50.56
CA ALA A 313 -13.87 17.04 -51.42
C ALA A 313 -15.11 16.97 -52.32
N THR A 314 -16.02 17.91 -52.14
CA THR A 314 -16.97 18.47 -53.13
C THR A 314 -17.69 19.61 -52.44
N GLY A 315 -17.64 20.83 -52.79
CA GLY A 315 -17.95 21.46 -54.07
C GLY A 315 -19.23 22.28 -53.91
N THR A 316 -19.05 23.63 -53.93
CA THR A 316 -19.95 24.69 -54.42
C THR A 316 -21.23 25.06 -53.68
N ALA A 317 -21.21 26.32 -53.36
CA ALA A 317 -22.22 27.40 -53.65
C ALA A 317 -23.22 27.79 -52.57
N ALA A 318 -22.98 29.01 -52.08
CA ALA A 318 -23.89 30.19 -52.05
C ALA A 318 -25.15 30.13 -51.15
N ALA A 319 -25.21 30.98 -50.21
CA ALA A 319 -26.12 32.12 -50.08
C ALA A 319 -26.55 32.49 -48.66
N MET A 320 -26.33 33.76 -48.37
CA MET A 320 -27.13 34.71 -47.57
C MET A 320 -27.38 34.52 -46.07
N ARG A 321 -26.91 35.57 -45.35
CA ARG A 321 -27.30 36.10 -44.03
C ARG A 321 -28.81 36.44 -43.95
N PRO A 322 -29.45 36.72 -42.77
CA PRO A 322 -28.96 37.71 -41.79
C PRO A 322 -29.24 37.47 -40.30
N SER A 323 -28.42 38.16 -39.51
CA SER A 323 -28.66 38.94 -38.28
C SER A 323 -29.74 38.52 -37.26
N ALA A 324 -29.34 38.38 -36.01
CA ALA A 324 -30.10 38.85 -34.84
C ALA A 324 -29.20 39.05 -33.61
N GLN A 325 -29.55 40.04 -32.86
CA GLN A 325 -28.90 40.83 -31.81
C GLN A 325 -28.57 40.08 -30.50
N PRO A 326 -27.75 40.67 -29.62
CA PRO A 326 -27.39 40.11 -28.32
C PRO A 326 -28.39 40.47 -27.23
N ALA A 327 -28.66 39.49 -26.33
CA ALA A 327 -29.46 39.72 -25.11
C ALA A 327 -28.53 40.08 -23.91
N ALA A 328 -29.05 41.00 -23.11
CA ALA A 328 -28.39 41.68 -21.98
C ALA A 328 -28.25 40.79 -20.73
N PRO A 329 -27.39 41.17 -19.75
CA PRO A 329 -27.12 40.37 -18.57
C PRO A 329 -28.16 40.57 -17.47
N VAL A 330 -28.50 39.47 -16.79
CA VAL A 330 -29.35 39.44 -15.61
C VAL A 330 -28.54 39.70 -14.35
N THR A 331 -28.89 40.79 -13.67
CA THR A 331 -28.38 41.17 -12.33
C THR A 331 -28.99 40.27 -11.24
N LEU A 332 -28.20 39.70 -10.38
CA LEU A 332 -28.65 39.09 -9.12
C LEU A 332 -28.83 40.17 -8.07
N ALA A 333 -30.08 40.26 -7.56
CA ALA A 333 -30.44 41.07 -6.43
C ALA A 333 -30.02 40.39 -5.11
N ALA A 334 -29.39 41.17 -4.25
CA ALA A 334 -29.11 40.82 -2.84
C ALA A 334 -30.43 40.81 -2.05
N HIS A 335 -30.65 39.77 -1.24
CA HIS A 335 -31.63 39.82 -0.15
C HIS A 335 -30.91 39.92 1.18
N ASP A 336 -31.06 41.11 1.75
CA ASP A 336 -30.79 41.49 3.11
C ASP A 336 -32.06 41.16 3.95
N THR A 337 -31.92 40.47 5.06
CA THR A 337 -32.84 40.45 6.19
C THR A 337 -32.02 40.05 7.41
N GLY A 338 -31.70 40.96 8.28
CA GLY A 338 -32.58 41.65 9.18
C GLY A 338 -32.69 40.91 10.52
N ASP A 339 -31.92 41.37 11.41
CA ASP A 339 -31.89 41.26 12.88
C ASP A 339 -33.25 40.99 13.56
N ALA A 340 -33.27 40.08 14.57
CA ALA A 340 -34.12 40.22 15.75
C ALA A 340 -33.62 39.39 16.93
N ARG A 341 -33.29 40.08 18.00
CA ARG A 341 -33.08 39.68 19.38
C ARG A 341 -34.29 38.93 19.98
N MET A 342 -34.03 38.09 20.97
CA MET A 342 -34.54 38.01 22.35
C MET A 342 -34.58 36.55 22.79
N ALA A 343 -34.07 36.23 23.85
CA ALA A 343 -34.15 36.04 25.27
C ALA A 343 -33.18 34.95 25.71
#